data_285f5769462d6443a8c6e4a531fdafd8
#
_entry.id   285f5769462d6443a8c6e4a531fdafd8
#
_cell.length_a   1.000
_cell.length_b   1.000
_cell.length_c   1.000
_cell.angle_alpha   90.00
_cell.angle_beta   90.00
_cell.angle_gamma   90.00
#
_symmetry.space_group_name_H-M   'P 1'
#
loop_
_entity.id
_entity.type
_entity.pdbx_description
1 polymer ?
#
loop_
_entity_poly.entity_id
_entity_poly.type
_entity_poly.pdbx_seq_one_letter_code
_entity_poly.pdbx_strand_id
1 'polypeptide(L)'
;MEMILDRVEIGIEKYNRIMKRIAEVDVSTDTEFQRFYNGFYRMRQRPASFYASYYAYLEQNKRNRDLTFEDIVTYLYQETGSIHASFSSKLLATMNPDMPIWDKFVLQNLGLRTP
;
A
#
# COMPACT_ATOMS: atom_id res chain seq x y z
N MET A 1 25.96 -7.96 6.59
CA MET A 1 24.89 -8.70 7.31
C MET A 1 24.08 -7.78 8.19
N GLU A 2 24.72 -7.05 9.10
CA GLU A 2 24.02 -6.11 9.98
C GLU A 2 23.20 -5.06 9.22
N MET A 3 23.75 -4.49 8.14
CA MET A 3 23.04 -3.49 7.34
C MET A 3 21.75 -4.03 6.73
N ILE A 4 21.74 -5.31 6.33
CA ILE A 4 20.56 -5.93 5.76
C ILE A 4 19.49 -6.13 6.84
N LEU A 5 19.90 -6.58 8.03
CA LEU A 5 18.98 -6.77 9.15
C LEU A 5 18.38 -5.44 9.59
N ASP A 6 19.18 -4.37 9.64
CA ASP A 6 18.70 -3.03 9.98
C ASP A 6 17.65 -2.55 8.97
N ARG A 7 17.88 -2.79 7.68
CA ARG A 7 16.91 -2.41 6.64
C ARG A 7 15.60 -3.18 6.77
N VAL A 8 15.71 -4.48 7.06
CA VAL A 8 14.52 -5.31 7.26
C VAL A 8 13.73 -4.83 8.47
N GLU A 9 14.41 -4.55 9.58
CA GLU A 9 13.77 -4.05 10.78
C GLU A 9 13.08 -2.70 10.54
N ILE A 10 13.73 -1.78 9.85
CA ILE A 10 13.16 -0.47 9.52
C ILE A 10 11.92 -0.64 8.63
N GLY A 11 12.01 -1.51 7.64
CA GLY A 11 10.88 -1.79 6.75
C GLY A 11 9.68 -2.38 7.50
N ILE A 12 9.94 -3.32 8.41
CA ILE A 12 8.90 -3.93 9.22
C ILE A 12 8.27 -2.90 10.16
N GLU A 13 9.07 -2.05 10.78
CA GLU A 13 8.56 -0.98 11.63
C GLU A 13 7.65 -0.02 10.86
N LYS A 14 8.06 0.37 9.66
CA LYS A 14 7.25 1.24 8.81
C LYS A 14 5.94 0.58 8.40
N TYR A 15 5.98 -0.69 8.03
CA TYR A 15 4.78 -1.44 7.67
C TYR A 15 3.83 -1.55 8.86
N ASN A 16 4.36 -1.89 10.04
CA ASN A 16 3.57 -1.99 11.25
C ASN A 16 2.95 -0.65 11.63
N ARG A 17 3.67 0.44 11.41
CA ARG A 17 3.16 1.78 11.65
C ARG A 17 1.98 2.11 10.73
N ILE A 18 2.08 1.72 9.46
CA ILE A 18 0.97 1.86 8.52
C ILE A 18 -0.24 1.08 9.00
N MET A 19 -0.04 -0.18 9.38
CA MET A 19 -1.13 -1.06 9.83
C MET A 19 -1.82 -0.52 11.08
N LYS A 20 -1.04 0.05 12.00
CA LYS A 20 -1.60 0.67 13.20
C LYS A 20 -2.40 1.92 12.87
N ARG A 21 -1.83 2.81 12.07
CA ARG A 21 -2.45 4.09 11.73
C ARG A 21 -3.71 3.93 10.89
N ILE A 22 -3.73 2.91 10.01
CA ILE A 22 -4.90 2.68 9.15
C ILE A 22 -6.17 2.46 9.97
N ALA A 23 -6.04 1.85 11.14
CA ALA A 23 -7.17 1.61 12.03
C ALA A 23 -7.57 2.84 12.84
N GLU A 24 -6.65 3.80 12.99
CA GLU A 24 -6.84 4.96 13.87
C GLU A 24 -7.35 6.20 13.14
N VAL A 25 -7.09 6.33 11.84
CA VAL A 25 -7.37 7.55 11.09
C VAL A 25 -8.28 7.28 9.89
N ASP A 26 -8.89 8.35 9.37
CA ASP A 26 -9.56 8.30 8.07
C ASP A 26 -8.50 8.49 6.99
N VAL A 27 -8.11 7.41 6.32
CA VAL A 27 -7.02 7.44 5.35
C VAL A 27 -7.36 8.24 4.10
N SER A 28 -8.64 8.49 3.85
CA SER A 28 -9.07 9.30 2.71
C SER A 28 -8.81 10.79 2.92
N THR A 29 -8.62 11.23 4.16
CA THR A 29 -8.43 12.64 4.51
C THR A 29 -7.15 12.94 5.24
N ASP A 30 -6.50 11.95 5.85
CA ASP A 30 -5.28 12.14 6.63
C ASP A 30 -4.07 12.26 5.71
N THR A 31 -3.65 13.49 5.44
CA THR A 31 -2.55 13.75 4.50
C THR A 31 -1.21 13.25 5.02
N GLU A 32 -0.99 13.24 6.33
CA GLU A 32 0.23 12.71 6.92
C GLU A 32 0.33 11.21 6.67
N PHE A 33 -0.77 10.47 6.88
CA PHE A 33 -0.82 9.04 6.57
C PHE A 33 -0.54 8.79 5.10
N GLN A 34 -1.20 9.53 4.22
CA GLN A 34 -1.04 9.35 2.77
C GLN A 34 0.40 9.60 2.33
N ARG A 35 1.03 10.63 2.87
CA ARG A 35 2.43 10.95 2.56
C ARG A 35 3.36 9.82 3.02
N PHE A 36 3.14 9.29 4.21
CA PHE A 36 3.94 8.19 4.74
C PHE A 36 3.75 6.93 3.90
N TYR A 37 2.49 6.59 3.56
CA TYR A 37 2.15 5.45 2.74
C TYR A 37 2.77 5.56 1.34
N ASN A 38 2.62 6.71 0.71
CA ASN A 38 3.21 6.95 -0.61
C ASN A 38 4.73 6.78 -0.59
N GLY A 39 5.38 7.26 0.46
CA GLY A 39 6.82 7.11 0.62
C GLY A 39 7.25 5.66 0.81
N PHE A 40 6.53 4.92 1.64
CA PHE A 40 6.82 3.51 1.92
C PHE A 40 6.70 2.66 0.65
N TYR A 41 5.60 2.83 -0.08
CA TYR A 41 5.33 2.06 -1.29
C TYR A 41 5.89 2.69 -2.56
N ARG A 42 6.56 3.83 -2.45
CA ARG A 42 7.13 4.61 -3.56
C ARG A 42 6.10 4.94 -4.64
N MET A 43 4.93 5.34 -4.20
CA MET A 43 3.86 5.79 -5.10
C MET A 43 4.09 7.26 -5.43
N ARG A 44 4.60 7.53 -6.62
CA ARG A 44 4.97 8.88 -7.05
C ARG A 44 4.39 9.22 -8.41
N GLN A 45 4.28 10.53 -8.67
CA GLN A 45 3.95 11.07 -10.00
C GLN A 45 2.59 10.59 -10.51
N ARG A 46 1.61 10.58 -9.63
CA ARG A 46 0.24 10.28 -10.01
C ARG A 46 -0.62 11.53 -9.84
N PRO A 47 -1.68 11.69 -10.66
CA PRO A 47 -2.61 12.81 -10.50
C PRO A 47 -3.28 12.78 -9.13
N ALA A 48 -3.67 13.96 -8.63
CA ALA A 48 -4.39 14.05 -7.37
C ALA A 48 -5.67 13.21 -7.37
N SER A 49 -6.33 13.12 -8.51
CA SER A 49 -7.55 12.31 -8.66
C SER A 49 -7.28 10.81 -8.43
N PHE A 50 -6.11 10.32 -8.86
CA PHE A 50 -5.73 8.93 -8.60
C PHE A 50 -5.62 8.67 -7.11
N TYR A 51 -4.90 9.53 -6.39
CA TYR A 51 -4.73 9.35 -4.95
C TYR A 51 -6.06 9.47 -4.21
N ALA A 52 -6.91 10.39 -4.61
CA ALA A 52 -8.23 10.54 -4.02
C ALA A 52 -9.05 9.26 -4.15
N SER A 53 -9.09 8.68 -5.34
CA SER A 53 -9.80 7.42 -5.57
C SER A 53 -9.18 6.26 -4.81
N TYR A 54 -7.85 6.18 -4.80
CA TYR A 54 -7.12 5.12 -4.13
C TYR A 54 -7.39 5.11 -2.63
N TYR A 55 -7.24 6.25 -1.97
CA TYR A 55 -7.40 6.33 -0.53
C TYR A 55 -8.87 6.26 -0.10
N ALA A 56 -9.79 6.75 -0.92
CA ALA A 56 -11.22 6.57 -0.65
C ALA A 56 -11.59 5.08 -0.64
N TYR A 57 -11.08 4.34 -1.61
CA TYR A 57 -11.32 2.90 -1.70
C TYR A 57 -10.68 2.15 -0.52
N LEU A 58 -9.46 2.54 -0.15
CA LEU A 58 -8.77 1.97 1.00
C LEU A 58 -9.58 2.18 2.28
N GLU A 59 -10.07 3.40 2.50
CA GLU A 59 -10.87 3.71 3.68
C GLU A 59 -12.16 2.90 3.70
N GLN A 60 -12.86 2.81 2.57
CA GLN A 60 -14.10 2.06 2.46
C GLN A 60 -13.94 0.58 2.74
N ASN A 61 -12.79 0.01 2.40
CA ASN A 61 -12.54 -1.42 2.43
C ASN A 61 -11.56 -1.87 3.50
N LYS A 62 -11.04 -0.98 4.34
CA LYS A 62 -9.99 -1.32 5.31
C LYS A 62 -10.41 -2.38 6.32
N ARG A 63 -11.70 -2.66 6.45
CA ARG A 63 -12.24 -3.71 7.32
C ARG A 63 -12.85 -4.86 6.53
N ASN A 64 -12.75 -4.82 5.20
CA ASN A 64 -13.32 -5.84 4.34
C ASN A 64 -12.29 -6.95 4.10
N ARG A 65 -12.44 -8.05 4.80
CA ARG A 65 -11.51 -9.18 4.72
C ARG A 65 -11.71 -10.06 3.49
N ASP A 66 -12.81 -9.85 2.78
CA ASP A 66 -13.13 -10.61 1.56
C ASP A 66 -12.69 -9.90 0.29
N LEU A 67 -12.04 -8.76 0.42
CA LEU A 67 -11.55 -7.99 -0.73
C LEU A 67 -10.51 -8.78 -1.50
N THR A 68 -10.70 -8.89 -2.82
CA THR A 68 -9.78 -9.61 -3.69
C THR A 68 -8.93 -8.66 -4.51
N PHE A 69 -7.82 -9.20 -5.03
CA PHE A 69 -6.96 -8.45 -5.98
C PHE A 69 -7.78 -8.00 -7.20
N GLU A 70 -8.63 -8.89 -7.71
CA GLU A 70 -9.47 -8.59 -8.86
C GLU A 70 -10.43 -7.43 -8.59
N ASP A 71 -11.01 -7.37 -7.40
CA ASP A 71 -11.89 -6.25 -7.00
C ASP A 71 -11.16 -4.92 -7.09
N ILE A 72 -9.92 -4.88 -6.59
CA ILE A 72 -9.12 -3.67 -6.56
C ILE A 72 -8.72 -3.24 -7.97
N VAL A 73 -8.25 -4.18 -8.77
CA VAL A 73 -7.86 -3.90 -10.17
C VAL A 73 -9.04 -3.34 -10.94
N THR A 74 -10.21 -3.96 -10.77
CA THR A 74 -11.44 -3.53 -11.45
C THR A 74 -11.83 -2.12 -11.04
N TYR A 75 -11.80 -1.82 -9.74
CA TYR A 75 -12.12 -0.49 -9.25
C TYR A 75 -11.18 0.56 -9.83
N LEU A 76 -9.87 0.32 -9.74
CA LEU A 76 -8.90 1.29 -10.24
C LEU A 76 -9.00 1.46 -11.75
N TYR A 77 -9.30 0.39 -12.49
CA TYR A 77 -9.52 0.49 -13.93
C TYR A 77 -10.75 1.37 -14.24
N GLN A 78 -11.84 1.17 -13.51
CA GLN A 78 -13.06 1.98 -13.72
C GLN A 78 -12.82 3.46 -13.42
N GLU A 79 -12.00 3.76 -12.41
CA GLU A 79 -11.74 5.13 -11.99
C GLU A 79 -10.69 5.83 -12.84
N THR A 80 -9.72 5.10 -13.37
CA THR A 80 -8.54 5.70 -14.02
C THR A 80 -8.39 5.34 -15.49
N GLY A 81 -9.09 4.30 -15.95
CA GLY A 81 -8.95 3.81 -17.32
C GLY A 81 -7.71 2.98 -17.57
N SER A 82 -6.93 2.67 -16.54
CA SER A 82 -5.70 1.90 -16.65
C SER A 82 -5.65 0.77 -15.63
N ILE A 83 -4.90 -0.29 -15.97
CA ILE A 83 -4.68 -1.40 -15.06
C ILE A 83 -3.49 -1.06 -14.17
N HIS A 84 -3.71 -1.09 -12.85
CA HIS A 84 -2.69 -0.75 -11.85
C HIS A 84 -2.40 -1.96 -10.96
N ALA A 85 -1.75 -2.99 -11.54
CA ALA A 85 -1.51 -4.23 -10.83
C ALA A 85 -0.61 -4.03 -9.60
N SER A 86 0.45 -3.23 -9.73
CA SER A 86 1.36 -2.95 -8.62
C SER A 86 0.66 -2.20 -7.49
N PHE A 87 -0.10 -1.15 -7.80
CA PHE A 87 -0.84 -0.40 -6.79
C PHE A 87 -1.94 -1.23 -6.14
N SER A 88 -2.57 -2.09 -6.92
CA SER A 88 -3.59 -3.02 -6.40
C SER A 88 -3.00 -4.03 -5.43
N SER A 89 -1.81 -4.55 -5.74
CA SER A 89 -1.09 -5.47 -4.85
C SER A 89 -0.73 -4.81 -3.52
N LYS A 90 -0.27 -3.55 -3.58
CA LYS A 90 0.06 -2.78 -2.38
C LYS A 90 -1.16 -2.56 -1.49
N LEU A 91 -2.28 -2.21 -2.10
CA LEU A 91 -3.53 -2.00 -1.36
C LEU A 91 -4.00 -3.31 -0.72
N LEU A 92 -4.00 -4.39 -1.47
CA LEU A 92 -4.42 -5.70 -0.94
C LEU A 92 -3.53 -6.14 0.23
N ALA A 93 -2.22 -5.98 0.12
CA ALA A 93 -1.29 -6.34 1.19
C ALA A 93 -1.52 -5.51 2.45
N THR A 94 -1.94 -4.26 2.29
CA THR A 94 -2.29 -3.39 3.41
C THR A 94 -3.60 -3.83 4.07
N MET A 95 -4.55 -4.29 3.25
CA MET A 95 -5.86 -4.76 3.76
C MET A 95 -5.79 -6.16 4.35
N ASN A 96 -4.92 -7.01 3.83
CA ASN A 96 -4.80 -8.40 4.24
C ASN A 96 -3.31 -8.74 4.46
N PRO A 97 -2.85 -8.73 5.72
CA PRO A 97 -1.42 -8.95 6.02
C PRO A 97 -0.92 -10.35 5.66
N ASP A 98 -1.82 -11.30 5.39
CA ASP A 98 -1.44 -12.65 4.98
C ASP A 98 -1.12 -12.75 3.49
N MET A 99 -1.40 -11.70 2.72
CA MET A 99 -1.13 -11.70 1.28
C MET A 99 0.29 -11.22 1.02
N PRO A 100 1.02 -11.92 0.12
CA PRO A 100 2.40 -11.53 -0.18
C PRO A 100 2.46 -10.22 -0.97
N ILE A 101 3.50 -9.45 -0.69
CA ILE A 101 3.82 -8.23 -1.44
C ILE A 101 4.95 -8.57 -2.41
N TRP A 102 4.66 -8.51 -3.70
CA TRP A 102 5.62 -8.85 -4.76
C TRP A 102 6.11 -7.63 -5.52
N ASP A 103 5.91 -6.42 -4.97
CA ASP A 103 6.44 -5.19 -5.56
C ASP A 103 7.92 -5.06 -5.22
N LYS A 104 8.72 -4.82 -6.24
CA LYS A 104 10.18 -4.76 -6.07
C LYS A 104 10.61 -3.64 -5.13
N PHE A 105 9.91 -2.50 -5.12
CA PHE A 105 10.26 -1.39 -4.25
C PHE A 105 9.96 -1.70 -2.79
N VAL A 106 8.87 -2.39 -2.52
CA VAL A 106 8.53 -2.83 -1.17
C VAL A 106 9.56 -3.84 -0.68
N LEU A 107 9.92 -4.80 -1.51
CA LEU A 107 10.96 -5.78 -1.16
C LEU A 107 12.30 -5.09 -0.86
N GLN A 108 12.67 -4.07 -1.63
CA GLN A 108 13.87 -3.28 -1.35
C GLN A 108 13.78 -2.54 -0.03
N ASN A 109 12.62 -1.97 0.29
CA ASN A 109 12.40 -1.29 1.57
C ASN A 109 12.53 -2.26 2.75
N LEU A 110 12.15 -3.52 2.55
CA LEU A 110 12.31 -4.56 3.56
C LEU A 110 13.72 -5.16 3.59
N GLY A 111 14.59 -4.74 2.68
CA GLY A 111 15.95 -5.26 2.57
C GLY A 111 16.02 -6.62 1.88
N LEU A 112 14.95 -7.03 1.19
CA LEU A 112 14.87 -8.30 0.50
C LEU A 112 15.14 -8.10 -0.99
N ARG A 113 15.66 -9.16 -1.61
CA ARG A 113 15.85 -9.16 -3.08
C ARG A 113 14.60 -9.68 -3.76
N THR A 114 14.30 -9.11 -4.93
CA THR A 114 13.25 -9.67 -5.78
C THR A 114 13.70 -11.02 -6.30
N PRO A 115 12.82 -12.01 -6.30
CA PRO A 115 13.14 -13.32 -6.88
C PRO A 115 13.36 -13.25 -8.39
#